data_1c9efdfcf01167fa1f65c1dd7c929f5c
#
_entry.id   1c9efdfcf01167fa1f65c1dd7c929f5c
#
_cell.length_a   1.000
_cell.length_b   1.000
_cell.length_c   1.000
_cell.angle_alpha   90.00
_cell.angle_beta   90.00
_cell.angle_gamma   90.00
#
_symmetry.space_group_name_H-M   'P 1'
#
loop_
_entity.id
_entity.type
_entity.pdbx_description
1 polymer ?
#
loop_
_entity_poly.entity_id
_entity_poly.type
_entity_poly.pdbx_seq_one_letter_code
_entity_poly.pdbx_strand_id
1 'polypeptide(L)'
;ITLTISTIAAVTFTPVLCSLMMKKNPTKAWFQGKIDAVMERFNNFYGGVLAWCVRHRKTIILGSVALFVGIMGLLGPALKSEFFPVQDSASISATIQLPAGTRQDITRELALELSDRIQKTYSNEILNIGVREGQADTDNTFASLQTNGTHVISMNMRFVKETERDLGLTEIGDGIRKIFDEYSIIRKYTVTEGGGGGMGGKTSVDIEIYGYDFDTSDALAEQVAQMFRAMEGCSEVTISRDEYTPEYHVDFDLEKL
;
A
#
# COMPACT_ATOMS: atom_id res chain seq x y z
N ILE A 1 -17.85 0.14 25.67
CA ILE A 1 -17.95 -0.94 26.69
C ILE A 1 -16.65 -1.01 27.48
N THR A 2 -15.48 -1.14 26.86
CA THR A 2 -14.17 -1.27 27.53
C THR A 2 -13.86 -0.08 28.42
N LEU A 3 -14.12 1.14 27.94
CA LEU A 3 -13.85 2.38 28.66
C LEU A 3 -14.73 2.51 29.94
N THR A 4 -15.99 2.13 29.86
CA THR A 4 -16.90 2.16 31.01
C THR A 4 -16.51 1.16 32.08
N ILE A 5 -16.15 -0.08 31.69
CA ILE A 5 -15.68 -1.11 32.62
C ILE A 5 -14.38 -0.67 33.29
N SER A 6 -13.44 -0.11 32.54
CA SER A 6 -12.16 0.40 33.04
C SER A 6 -12.38 1.54 34.05
N THR A 7 -13.30 2.47 33.77
CA THR A 7 -13.62 3.58 34.68
C THR A 7 -14.25 3.08 35.98
N ILE A 8 -15.20 2.15 35.91
CA ILE A 8 -15.83 1.55 37.09
C ILE A 8 -14.78 0.82 37.92
N ALA A 9 -13.92 0.01 37.29
CA ALA A 9 -12.83 -0.68 37.97
C ALA A 9 -11.85 0.30 38.66
N ALA A 10 -11.47 1.37 38.00
CA ALA A 10 -10.57 2.38 38.55
C ALA A 10 -11.18 3.10 39.76
N VAL A 11 -12.45 3.50 39.70
CA VAL A 11 -13.13 4.24 40.79
C VAL A 11 -13.48 3.35 41.98
N THR A 12 -13.76 2.07 41.76
CA THR A 12 -14.14 1.15 42.83
C THR A 12 -12.94 0.36 43.38
N PHE A 13 -12.13 -0.24 42.52
CA PHE A 13 -11.06 -1.17 42.92
C PHE A 13 -9.87 -0.45 43.54
N THR A 14 -9.48 0.69 42.97
CA THR A 14 -8.31 1.43 43.44
C THR A 14 -8.48 1.95 44.90
N PRO A 15 -9.57 2.62 45.28
CA PRO A 15 -9.77 3.04 46.67
C PRO A 15 -9.86 1.87 47.65
N VAL A 16 -10.50 0.77 47.27
CA VAL A 16 -10.60 -0.43 48.10
C VAL A 16 -9.21 -1.05 48.35
N LEU A 17 -8.41 -1.22 47.30
CA LEU A 17 -7.03 -1.69 47.43
C LEU A 17 -6.17 -0.76 48.30
N CYS A 18 -6.28 0.56 48.07
CA CYS A 18 -5.58 1.52 48.91
C CYS A 18 -5.98 1.39 50.39
N SER A 19 -7.27 1.24 50.70
CA SER A 19 -7.73 1.09 52.08
C SER A 19 -7.25 -0.17 52.75
N LEU A 20 -7.07 -1.27 52.00
CA LEU A 20 -6.61 -2.56 52.49
C LEU A 20 -5.08 -2.63 52.64
N MET A 21 -4.34 -2.01 51.70
CA MET A 21 -2.88 -2.09 51.64
C MET A 21 -2.18 -0.98 52.43
N MET A 22 -2.80 0.19 52.58
CA MET A 22 -2.18 1.33 53.29
C MET A 22 -2.35 1.14 54.81
N LYS A 23 -1.25 1.04 55.52
CA LYS A 23 -1.24 1.00 57.00
C LYS A 23 -1.54 2.39 57.54
N LYS A 24 -2.38 2.45 58.59
CA LYS A 24 -2.84 3.67 59.26
C LYS A 24 -1.70 4.52 59.88
N ASN A 25 -0.56 3.89 60.18
CA ASN A 25 0.67 4.58 60.67
C ASN A 25 1.87 3.94 59.96
N PRO A 26 2.28 4.42 58.80
CA PRO A 26 3.51 3.95 58.17
C PRO A 26 4.70 4.46 59.04
N THR A 27 5.51 3.52 59.56
CA THR A 27 6.85 3.82 60.02
C THR A 27 7.60 4.44 58.84
N LYS A 28 7.99 5.74 58.94
CA LYS A 28 8.71 6.42 57.86
C LYS A 28 9.95 5.62 57.51
N ALA A 29 9.89 4.90 56.43
CA ALA A 29 11.08 4.25 55.90
C ALA A 29 12.06 5.36 55.45
N TRP A 30 13.34 5.16 55.66
CA TRP A 30 14.40 6.09 55.22
C TRP A 30 14.23 6.56 53.78
N PHE A 31 13.65 5.77 52.94
CA PHE A 31 13.40 6.06 51.55
C PHE A 31 12.24 7.05 51.35
N GLN A 32 11.25 7.09 52.24
CA GLN A 32 10.09 8.00 52.13
C GLN A 32 10.50 9.46 52.27
N GLY A 33 11.45 9.77 53.16
CA GLY A 33 11.91 11.16 53.34
C GLY A 33 12.56 11.76 52.06
N LYS A 34 13.24 10.94 51.27
CA LYS A 34 13.83 11.41 49.99
C LYS A 34 12.76 11.60 48.93
N ILE A 35 11.75 10.71 48.86
CA ILE A 35 10.64 10.84 47.95
C ILE A 35 9.82 12.09 48.31
N ASP A 36 9.51 12.29 49.57
CA ASP A 36 8.74 13.46 50.02
C ASP A 36 9.46 14.77 49.67
N ALA A 37 10.77 14.83 49.87
CA ALA A 37 11.56 16.01 49.50
C ALA A 37 11.59 16.29 47.99
N VAL A 38 11.67 15.23 47.17
CA VAL A 38 11.60 15.36 45.70
C VAL A 38 10.19 15.79 45.27
N MET A 39 9.15 15.17 45.84
CA MET A 39 7.76 15.52 45.59
C MET A 39 7.42 16.96 46.00
N GLU A 40 7.91 17.41 47.16
CA GLU A 40 7.74 18.79 47.63
C GLU A 40 8.42 19.80 46.68
N ARG A 41 9.64 19.49 46.25
CA ARG A 41 10.34 20.31 45.27
C ARG A 41 9.60 20.36 43.91
N PHE A 42 9.09 19.21 43.45
CA PHE A 42 8.32 19.14 42.25
C PHE A 42 6.99 19.90 42.34
N ASN A 43 6.26 19.75 43.46
CA ASN A 43 5.01 20.46 43.72
C ASN A 43 5.22 21.98 43.80
N ASN A 44 6.29 22.45 44.43
CA ASN A 44 6.62 23.86 44.49
C ASN A 44 6.98 24.44 43.11
N PHE A 45 7.75 23.68 42.34
CA PHE A 45 8.07 24.06 40.96
C PHE A 45 6.79 24.09 40.07
N TYR A 46 5.98 23.03 40.11
CA TYR A 46 4.72 22.96 39.37
C TYR A 46 3.76 24.07 39.80
N GLY A 47 3.59 24.31 41.09
CA GLY A 47 2.76 25.38 41.60
C GLY A 47 3.22 26.75 41.12
N GLY A 48 4.52 27.02 41.10
CA GLY A 48 5.10 28.26 40.56
C GLY A 48 4.82 28.45 39.07
N VAL A 49 5.04 27.39 38.27
CA VAL A 49 4.74 27.41 36.84
C VAL A 49 3.24 27.61 36.59
N LEU A 50 2.40 26.91 37.33
CA LEU A 50 0.94 27.02 37.19
C LEU A 50 0.45 28.44 37.55
N ALA A 51 0.94 29.02 38.66
CA ALA A 51 0.61 30.38 39.05
C ALA A 51 1.05 31.42 37.99
N TRP A 52 2.22 31.22 37.40
CA TRP A 52 2.71 32.03 36.30
C TRP A 52 1.83 31.90 35.05
N CYS A 53 1.48 30.67 34.68
CA CYS A 53 0.58 30.38 33.53
C CYS A 53 -0.81 31.05 33.69
N VAL A 54 -1.42 30.92 34.88
CA VAL A 54 -2.72 31.55 35.18
C VAL A 54 -2.64 33.08 35.15
N ARG A 55 -1.55 33.65 35.66
CA ARG A 55 -1.32 35.09 35.65
C ARG A 55 -1.13 35.64 34.23
N HIS A 56 -0.47 34.88 33.35
CA HIS A 56 -0.19 35.24 31.96
C HIS A 56 -1.06 34.48 30.96
N ARG A 57 -2.30 34.17 31.32
CA ARG A 57 -3.21 33.35 30.53
C ARG A 57 -3.33 33.77 29.06
N LYS A 58 -3.39 35.09 28.79
CA LYS A 58 -3.50 35.58 27.40
C LYS A 58 -2.24 35.29 26.59
N THR A 59 -1.06 35.49 27.21
CA THR A 59 0.23 35.21 26.54
C THR A 59 0.42 33.73 26.26
N ILE A 60 -0.02 32.89 27.20
CA ILE A 60 0.06 31.41 27.04
C ILE A 60 -0.86 30.94 25.93
N ILE A 61 -2.11 31.40 25.90
CA ILE A 61 -3.04 31.06 24.84
C ILE A 61 -2.54 31.55 23.49
N LEU A 62 -2.10 32.79 23.41
CA LEU A 62 -1.56 33.34 22.16
C LEU A 62 -0.28 32.62 21.72
N GLY A 63 0.60 32.30 22.66
CA GLY A 63 1.82 31.53 22.40
C GLY A 63 1.54 30.10 21.91
N SER A 64 0.55 29.40 22.51
CA SER A 64 0.17 28.07 22.09
C SER A 64 -0.46 28.05 20.69
N VAL A 65 -1.31 29.04 20.40
CA VAL A 65 -1.90 29.20 19.05
C VAL A 65 -0.81 29.54 18.03
N ALA A 66 0.09 30.47 18.36
CA ALA A 66 1.20 30.82 17.48
C ALA A 66 2.14 29.62 17.21
N LEU A 67 2.42 28.83 18.26
CA LEU A 67 3.21 27.62 18.14
C LEU A 67 2.52 26.59 17.25
N PHE A 68 1.22 26.38 17.44
CA PHE A 68 0.43 25.46 16.62
C PHE A 68 0.42 25.88 15.14
N VAL A 69 0.13 27.15 14.88
CA VAL A 69 0.14 27.70 13.51
C VAL A 69 1.55 27.61 12.90
N GLY A 70 2.58 27.90 13.70
CA GLY A 70 3.97 27.78 13.26
C GLY A 70 4.35 26.33 12.88
N ILE A 71 3.97 25.38 13.71
CA ILE A 71 4.21 23.95 13.42
C ILE A 71 3.43 23.51 12.16
N MET A 72 2.16 23.87 12.05
CA MET A 72 1.35 23.56 10.87
C MET A 72 1.90 24.22 9.60
N GLY A 73 2.37 25.46 9.69
CA GLY A 73 2.96 26.15 8.54
C GLY A 73 4.31 25.56 8.10
N LEU A 74 5.11 25.09 9.06
CA LEU A 74 6.44 24.53 8.77
C LEU A 74 6.38 23.06 8.32
N LEU A 75 5.58 22.24 9.00
CA LEU A 75 5.48 20.80 8.73
C LEU A 75 4.39 20.47 7.71
N GLY A 76 3.33 21.28 7.62
CA GLY A 76 2.21 21.03 6.72
C GLY A 76 2.63 20.80 5.26
N PRO A 77 3.46 21.66 4.66
CA PRO A 77 3.94 21.46 3.30
C PRO A 77 4.88 20.25 3.11
N ALA A 78 5.54 19.82 4.20
CA ALA A 78 6.44 18.67 4.17
C ALA A 78 5.70 17.32 4.35
N LEU A 79 4.49 17.36 4.89
CA LEU A 79 3.66 16.18 5.06
C LEU A 79 2.99 15.82 3.73
N LYS A 80 3.40 14.72 3.13
CA LYS A 80 2.67 14.13 2.00
C LYS A 80 1.32 13.64 2.52
N SER A 81 0.24 14.09 1.87
CA SER A 81 -1.12 13.65 2.20
C SER A 81 -1.48 12.50 1.29
N GLU A 82 -1.65 11.33 1.85
CA GLU A 82 -2.20 10.17 1.15
C GLU A 82 -3.62 9.93 1.66
N PHE A 83 -4.58 9.88 0.74
CA PHE A 83 -5.98 9.67 1.10
C PHE A 83 -6.23 8.24 1.60
N PHE A 84 -5.57 7.27 0.99
CA PHE A 84 -5.50 5.89 1.46
C PHE A 84 -4.03 5.44 1.47
N PRO A 85 -3.42 5.26 2.63
CA PRO A 85 -2.08 4.70 2.69
C PRO A 85 -2.10 3.26 2.15
N VAL A 86 -1.16 2.97 1.28
CA VAL A 86 -0.97 1.61 0.78
C VAL A 86 -0.58 0.74 1.97
N GLN A 87 -1.49 -0.16 2.36
CA GLN A 87 -1.17 -1.12 3.41
C GLN A 87 -0.28 -2.22 2.82
N ASP A 88 0.84 -2.45 3.46
CA ASP A 88 1.70 -3.58 3.11
C ASP A 88 0.99 -4.89 3.47
N SER A 89 0.34 -5.49 2.48
CA SER A 89 -0.33 -6.78 2.61
C SER A 89 0.61 -7.97 2.36
N ALA A 90 1.92 -7.70 2.23
CA ALA A 90 2.94 -8.69 1.92
C ALA A 90 2.60 -9.52 0.65
N SER A 91 1.94 -8.90 -0.32
CA SER A 91 1.58 -9.56 -1.58
C SER A 91 1.77 -8.63 -2.77
N ILE A 92 2.26 -9.19 -3.88
CA ILE A 92 2.36 -8.50 -5.16
C ILE A 92 1.64 -9.36 -6.20
N SER A 93 0.79 -8.75 -6.98
CA SER A 93 0.13 -9.38 -8.13
C SER A 93 0.70 -8.79 -9.42
N ALA A 94 1.07 -9.65 -10.34
CA ALA A 94 1.53 -9.24 -11.66
C ALA A 94 0.70 -9.90 -12.75
N THR A 95 0.31 -9.12 -13.74
CA THR A 95 -0.32 -9.62 -14.97
C THR A 95 0.58 -9.27 -16.13
N ILE A 96 0.98 -10.26 -16.91
CA ILE A 96 1.92 -10.13 -18.01
C ILE A 96 1.19 -10.55 -19.29
N GLN A 97 1.33 -9.78 -20.34
CA GLN A 97 0.74 -10.05 -21.64
C GLN A 97 1.84 -10.20 -22.68
N LEU A 98 1.79 -11.30 -23.40
CA LEU A 98 2.63 -11.59 -24.55
C LEU A 98 1.90 -11.14 -25.84
N PRO A 99 2.56 -11.15 -27.00
CA PRO A 99 1.88 -10.89 -28.27
C PRO A 99 0.68 -11.81 -28.48
N ALA A 100 -0.42 -11.24 -29.00
CA ALA A 100 -1.62 -12.00 -29.32
C ALA A 100 -1.31 -13.18 -30.24
N GLY A 101 -1.87 -14.37 -29.95
CA GLY A 101 -1.59 -15.59 -30.70
C GLY A 101 -0.37 -16.38 -30.22
N THR A 102 0.30 -15.96 -29.15
CA THR A 102 1.37 -16.76 -28.53
C THR A 102 0.81 -18.11 -28.07
N ARG A 103 1.52 -19.17 -28.39
CA ARG A 103 1.14 -20.55 -28.03
C ARG A 103 1.29 -20.74 -26.52
N GLN A 104 0.38 -21.53 -25.95
CA GLN A 104 0.34 -21.79 -24.52
C GLN A 104 1.63 -22.45 -23.97
N ASP A 105 2.29 -23.28 -24.74
CA ASP A 105 3.55 -23.91 -24.33
C ASP A 105 4.67 -22.88 -24.12
N ILE A 106 4.78 -21.88 -25.00
CA ILE A 106 5.75 -20.76 -24.86
C ILE A 106 5.39 -19.90 -23.65
N THR A 107 4.11 -19.61 -23.47
CA THR A 107 3.63 -18.84 -22.31
C THR A 107 3.96 -19.57 -21.00
N ARG A 108 3.80 -20.88 -20.97
CA ARG A 108 4.12 -21.72 -19.81
C ARG A 108 5.62 -21.72 -19.51
N GLU A 109 6.45 -21.91 -20.51
CA GLU A 109 7.90 -21.93 -20.35
C GLU A 109 8.39 -20.60 -19.77
N LEU A 110 7.94 -19.49 -20.33
CA LEU A 110 8.26 -18.16 -19.81
C LEU A 110 7.75 -17.95 -18.39
N ALA A 111 6.53 -18.39 -18.08
CA ALA A 111 5.94 -18.26 -16.75
C ALA A 111 6.76 -19.00 -15.68
N LEU A 112 7.25 -20.19 -16.01
CA LEU A 112 8.11 -20.98 -15.12
C LEU A 112 9.49 -20.32 -14.96
N GLU A 113 10.07 -19.84 -16.05
CA GLU A 113 11.36 -19.14 -16.02
C GLU A 113 11.30 -17.87 -15.15
N LEU A 114 10.28 -17.04 -15.34
CA LEU A 114 10.05 -15.84 -14.54
C LEU A 114 9.86 -16.17 -13.07
N SER A 115 9.05 -17.21 -12.79
CA SER A 115 8.81 -17.67 -11.42
C SER A 115 10.11 -18.13 -10.74
N ASP A 116 10.92 -18.92 -11.41
CA ASP A 116 12.20 -19.42 -10.91
C ASP A 116 13.19 -18.28 -10.67
N ARG A 117 13.25 -17.32 -11.59
CA ARG A 117 14.12 -16.14 -11.48
C ARG A 117 13.72 -15.24 -10.30
N ILE A 118 12.42 -14.95 -10.15
CA ILE A 118 11.90 -14.16 -9.03
C ILE A 118 12.18 -14.87 -7.71
N GLN A 119 11.92 -16.19 -7.65
CA GLN A 119 12.17 -16.98 -6.44
C GLN A 119 13.65 -17.02 -6.07
N LYS A 120 14.56 -17.09 -7.04
CA LYS A 120 16.01 -17.03 -6.77
C LYS A 120 16.46 -15.64 -6.30
N THR A 121 15.90 -14.58 -6.86
CA THR A 121 16.26 -13.20 -6.51
C THR A 121 15.80 -12.85 -5.11
N TYR A 122 14.58 -13.27 -4.73
CA TYR A 122 13.96 -12.94 -3.45
C TYR A 122 13.75 -14.18 -2.56
N SER A 123 14.70 -15.13 -2.60
CA SER A 123 14.58 -16.43 -1.92
C SER A 123 14.33 -16.33 -0.41
N ASN A 124 14.83 -15.30 0.25
CA ASN A 124 14.68 -15.10 1.70
C ASN A 124 13.38 -14.37 2.07
N GLU A 125 12.74 -13.72 1.13
CA GLU A 125 11.62 -12.82 1.38
C GLU A 125 10.30 -13.37 0.83
N ILE A 126 10.37 -14.27 -0.17
CA ILE A 126 9.19 -14.82 -0.83
C ILE A 126 8.75 -16.12 -0.16
N LEU A 127 7.45 -16.19 0.17
CA LEU A 127 6.84 -17.38 0.77
C LEU A 127 6.25 -18.31 -0.29
N ASN A 128 5.60 -17.74 -1.29
CA ASN A 128 4.90 -18.51 -2.32
C ASN A 128 4.71 -17.68 -3.60
N ILE A 129 4.81 -18.34 -4.73
CA ILE A 129 4.45 -17.80 -6.05
C ILE A 129 3.36 -18.68 -6.64
N GLY A 130 2.18 -18.10 -6.80
CA GLY A 130 1.10 -18.72 -7.57
C GLY A 130 1.14 -18.21 -9.00
N VAL A 131 1.30 -19.09 -9.95
CA VAL A 131 1.29 -18.76 -11.38
C VAL A 131 0.05 -19.34 -12.03
N ARG A 132 -0.66 -18.52 -12.78
CA ARG A 132 -1.76 -18.93 -13.63
C ARG A 132 -1.45 -18.51 -15.06
N GLU A 133 -1.50 -19.44 -15.97
CA GLU A 133 -1.28 -19.21 -17.39
C GLU A 133 -2.49 -19.63 -18.21
N GLY A 134 -2.71 -18.97 -19.32
CA GLY A 134 -3.67 -19.42 -20.31
C GLY A 134 -5.12 -19.05 -20.03
N GLN A 135 -5.98 -19.85 -20.59
CA GLN A 135 -7.40 -19.61 -20.73
C GLN A 135 -8.11 -19.53 -19.37
N ALA A 136 -8.92 -18.49 -19.17
CA ALA A 136 -9.90 -18.50 -18.11
C ALA A 136 -10.96 -19.54 -18.36
N ASP A 137 -11.46 -20.11 -17.27
CA ASP A 137 -12.62 -20.98 -17.30
C ASP A 137 -13.81 -20.20 -17.92
N THR A 138 -14.22 -20.58 -19.13
CA THR A 138 -15.27 -19.87 -19.87
C THR A 138 -16.64 -19.95 -19.20
N ASP A 139 -16.79 -20.85 -18.23
CA ASP A 139 -18.03 -21.07 -17.49
C ASP A 139 -18.23 -20.10 -16.31
N ASN A 140 -17.23 -19.25 -16.02
CA ASN A 140 -17.34 -18.30 -14.93
C ASN A 140 -17.70 -16.91 -15.45
N THR A 141 -18.85 -16.38 -15.02
CA THR A 141 -19.33 -15.03 -15.38
C THR A 141 -18.31 -13.91 -15.04
N PHE A 142 -17.44 -14.13 -14.07
CA PHE A 142 -16.36 -13.19 -13.72
C PHE A 142 -15.12 -13.32 -14.59
N ALA A 143 -15.00 -14.34 -15.40
CA ALA A 143 -13.86 -14.52 -16.30
C ALA A 143 -13.79 -13.42 -17.37
N SER A 144 -14.94 -12.89 -17.78
CA SER A 144 -15.03 -11.78 -18.75
C SER A 144 -14.53 -10.45 -18.20
N LEU A 145 -14.40 -10.32 -16.88
CA LEU A 145 -13.88 -9.12 -16.20
C LEU A 145 -12.35 -9.15 -16.02
N GLN A 146 -11.72 -10.26 -16.35
CA GLN A 146 -10.26 -10.43 -16.26
C GLN A 146 -9.67 -10.50 -17.65
N THR A 147 -8.46 -10.02 -17.81
CA THR A 147 -7.69 -10.17 -19.05
C THR A 147 -7.32 -11.65 -19.19
N ASN A 148 -7.91 -12.33 -20.15
CA ASN A 148 -7.77 -13.76 -20.36
C ASN A 148 -7.26 -14.06 -21.76
N GLY A 149 -6.49 -15.12 -21.91
CA GLY A 149 -5.97 -15.58 -23.19
C GLY A 149 -4.77 -16.50 -23.03
N THR A 150 -4.46 -17.28 -24.06
CA THR A 150 -3.28 -18.16 -24.07
C THR A 150 -1.95 -17.41 -23.92
N HIS A 151 -1.96 -16.12 -24.17
CA HIS A 151 -0.83 -15.20 -24.12
C HIS A 151 -0.72 -14.41 -22.80
N VAL A 152 -1.57 -14.70 -21.81
CA VAL A 152 -1.62 -13.98 -20.53
C VAL A 152 -1.08 -14.86 -19.40
N ILE A 153 -0.19 -14.26 -18.59
CA ILE A 153 0.33 -14.86 -17.36
C ILE A 153 -0.13 -13.98 -16.19
N SER A 154 -0.74 -14.59 -15.20
CA SER A 154 -1.06 -13.93 -13.92
C SER A 154 -0.25 -14.57 -12.81
N MET A 155 0.54 -13.76 -12.12
CA MET A 155 1.37 -14.18 -11.01
C MET A 155 0.88 -13.54 -9.72
N ASN A 156 0.78 -14.33 -8.67
CA ASN A 156 0.43 -13.86 -7.33
C ASN A 156 1.53 -14.28 -6.37
N MET A 157 2.26 -13.31 -5.87
CA MET A 157 3.44 -13.52 -5.04
C MET A 157 3.13 -13.11 -3.61
N ARG A 158 3.44 -13.98 -2.66
CA ARG A 158 3.34 -13.71 -1.23
C ARG A 158 4.73 -13.62 -0.63
N PHE A 159 4.92 -12.57 0.14
CA PHE A 159 6.17 -12.28 0.84
C PHE A 159 6.01 -12.45 2.35
N VAL A 160 7.10 -12.50 3.06
CA VAL A 160 7.13 -12.43 4.52
C VAL A 160 6.62 -11.05 4.97
N LYS A 161 6.21 -10.94 6.22
CA LYS A 161 5.70 -9.68 6.77
C LYS A 161 6.76 -8.59 6.73
N GLU A 162 6.32 -7.33 6.67
CA GLU A 162 7.20 -6.14 6.65
C GLU A 162 8.26 -6.17 7.77
N THR A 163 7.89 -6.67 8.95
CA THR A 163 8.80 -6.77 10.10
C THR A 163 9.89 -7.84 9.98
N GLU A 164 9.79 -8.73 9.00
CA GLU A 164 10.67 -9.90 8.82
C GLU A 164 11.47 -9.81 7.52
N ARG A 165 11.34 -8.72 6.76
CA ARG A 165 12.06 -8.50 5.50
C ARG A 165 12.85 -7.20 5.53
N ASP A 166 13.96 -7.20 4.80
CA ASP A 166 14.87 -6.06 4.71
C ASP A 166 14.42 -5.04 3.65
N LEU A 167 13.70 -5.49 2.61
CA LEU A 167 13.25 -4.68 1.48
C LEU A 167 11.77 -4.29 1.62
N GLY A 168 11.46 -3.05 1.27
CA GLY A 168 10.08 -2.57 1.16
C GLY A 168 9.32 -3.24 0.00
N LEU A 169 7.99 -3.36 0.11
CA LEU A 169 7.18 -3.99 -0.94
C LEU A 169 7.30 -3.25 -2.29
N THR A 170 7.42 -1.93 -2.24
CA THR A 170 7.63 -1.09 -3.43
C THR A 170 8.99 -1.35 -4.09
N GLU A 171 10.06 -1.53 -3.28
CA GLU A 171 11.40 -1.86 -3.81
C GLU A 171 11.42 -3.22 -4.48
N ILE A 172 10.71 -4.20 -3.90
CA ILE A 172 10.54 -5.52 -4.51
C ILE A 172 9.74 -5.40 -5.81
N GLY A 173 8.65 -4.62 -5.80
CA GLY A 173 7.84 -4.35 -6.99
C GLY A 173 8.67 -3.74 -8.13
N ASP A 174 9.49 -2.74 -7.83
CA ASP A 174 10.39 -2.13 -8.81
C ASP A 174 11.46 -3.10 -9.33
N GLY A 175 11.96 -3.97 -8.47
CA GLY A 175 12.87 -5.04 -8.88
C GLY A 175 12.21 -6.05 -9.80
N ILE A 176 10.95 -6.41 -9.55
CA ILE A 176 10.16 -7.30 -10.42
C ILE A 176 9.91 -6.64 -11.78
N ARG A 177 9.59 -5.34 -11.82
CA ARG A 177 9.44 -4.58 -13.07
C ARG A 177 10.71 -4.63 -13.90
N LYS A 178 11.87 -4.41 -13.28
CA LYS A 178 13.17 -4.53 -13.96
C LYS A 178 13.43 -5.93 -14.54
N ILE A 179 13.01 -6.98 -13.81
CA ILE A 179 13.12 -8.34 -14.34
C ILE A 179 12.25 -8.49 -15.59
N PHE A 180 11.03 -7.97 -15.59
CA PHE A 180 10.13 -8.05 -16.76
C PHE A 180 10.66 -7.24 -17.95
N ASP A 181 11.26 -6.10 -17.73
CA ASP A 181 11.84 -5.25 -18.78
C ASP A 181 13.01 -5.91 -19.52
N GLU A 182 13.67 -6.89 -18.92
CA GLU A 182 14.74 -7.65 -19.58
C GLU A 182 14.20 -8.62 -20.66
N TYR A 183 12.93 -8.93 -20.64
CA TYR A 183 12.31 -9.87 -21.56
C TYR A 183 11.60 -9.14 -22.71
N SER A 184 12.23 -9.06 -23.84
CA SER A 184 11.70 -8.37 -25.04
C SER A 184 10.41 -8.99 -25.61
N ILE A 185 10.08 -10.22 -25.22
CA ILE A 185 8.83 -10.89 -25.63
C ILE A 185 7.62 -10.38 -24.85
N ILE A 186 7.82 -9.76 -23.69
CA ILE A 186 6.77 -9.19 -22.89
C ILE A 186 6.28 -7.91 -23.55
N ARG A 187 5.01 -7.88 -23.91
CA ARG A 187 4.40 -6.73 -24.58
C ARG A 187 3.93 -5.66 -23.59
N LYS A 188 3.27 -6.13 -22.55
CA LYS A 188 2.68 -5.31 -21.51
C LYS A 188 2.68 -6.07 -20.20
N TYR A 189 2.92 -5.40 -19.12
CA TYR A 189 2.74 -5.98 -17.80
C TYR A 189 2.12 -4.96 -16.84
N THR A 190 1.52 -5.44 -15.78
CA THR A 190 1.01 -4.64 -14.67
C THR A 190 1.42 -5.29 -13.37
N VAL A 191 2.13 -4.54 -12.53
CA VAL A 191 2.55 -4.97 -11.19
C VAL A 191 1.77 -4.18 -10.16
N THR A 192 1.00 -4.87 -9.33
CA THR A 192 0.19 -4.28 -8.26
C THR A 192 0.72 -4.73 -6.92
N GLU A 193 1.13 -3.79 -6.12
CA GLU A 193 1.60 -3.97 -4.75
C GLU A 193 0.40 -3.87 -3.79
N GLY A 194 0.39 -4.73 -2.76
CA GLY A 194 -0.76 -4.81 -1.86
C GLY A 194 -1.89 -5.67 -2.43
N GLY A 195 -2.59 -6.45 -1.61
CA GLY A 195 -3.63 -7.38 -2.05
C GLY A 195 -4.66 -6.72 -2.95
N GLY A 196 -4.60 -7.07 -4.23
CA GLY A 196 -5.47 -6.52 -5.27
C GLY A 196 -6.93 -6.92 -5.05
N GLY A 197 -7.71 -6.09 -4.42
CA GLY A 197 -9.13 -6.32 -4.20
C GLY A 197 -9.82 -5.34 -3.26
N GLY A 198 -9.10 -4.43 -2.65
CA GLY A 198 -9.69 -3.40 -1.81
C GLY A 198 -9.68 -2.03 -2.48
N MET A 199 -10.60 -1.16 -2.11
CA MET A 199 -10.67 0.27 -2.43
C MET A 199 -9.43 1.09 -1.98
N GLY A 200 -8.33 0.43 -1.65
CA GLY A 200 -7.01 0.97 -1.28
C GLY A 200 -6.11 1.03 -2.49
N GLY A 201 -6.32 1.97 -3.28
CA GLY A 201 -5.53 2.88 -4.01
C GLY A 201 -4.36 2.36 -4.83
N LYS A 202 -4.64 1.92 -6.05
CA LYS A 202 -3.75 2.39 -7.12
C LYS A 202 -3.95 3.90 -7.20
N THR A 203 -2.89 4.67 -7.01
CA THR A 203 -2.87 6.05 -7.48
C THR A 203 -2.66 6.01 -8.99
N SER A 204 -3.69 5.59 -9.74
CA SER A 204 -3.67 5.65 -11.20
C SER A 204 -4.24 6.98 -11.62
N VAL A 205 -3.58 7.59 -12.58
CA VAL A 205 -4.09 8.75 -13.30
C VAL A 205 -4.58 8.24 -14.64
N ASP A 206 -5.89 8.25 -14.83
CA ASP A 206 -6.49 7.83 -16.08
C ASP A 206 -6.67 9.06 -16.99
N ILE A 207 -6.11 8.98 -18.19
CA ILE A 207 -6.19 10.03 -19.21
C ILE A 207 -7.04 9.51 -20.34
N GLU A 208 -8.16 10.16 -20.58
CA GLU A 208 -9.07 9.80 -21.65
C GLU A 208 -8.82 10.70 -22.88
N ILE A 209 -8.56 10.07 -24.02
CA ILE A 209 -8.35 10.74 -25.30
C ILE A 209 -9.55 10.45 -26.18
N TYR A 210 -10.26 11.50 -26.54
CA TYR A 210 -11.44 11.42 -27.41
C TYR A 210 -11.09 11.84 -28.84
N GLY A 211 -11.48 11.05 -29.81
CA GLY A 211 -11.28 11.35 -31.24
C GLY A 211 -12.22 10.55 -32.12
N TYR A 212 -12.49 11.05 -33.34
CA TYR A 212 -13.29 10.35 -34.35
C TYR A 212 -12.44 9.43 -35.23
N ASP A 213 -11.13 9.71 -35.31
CA ASP A 213 -10.16 8.94 -36.06
C ASP A 213 -9.27 8.17 -35.12
N PHE A 214 -9.29 6.85 -35.23
CA PHE A 214 -8.57 5.96 -34.35
C PHE A 214 -7.05 6.04 -34.55
N ASP A 215 -6.58 6.18 -35.79
CA ASP A 215 -5.14 6.22 -36.09
C ASP A 215 -4.51 7.48 -35.49
N THR A 216 -5.19 8.61 -35.61
CA THR A 216 -4.75 9.88 -34.98
C THR A 216 -4.80 9.80 -33.46
N SER A 217 -5.84 9.19 -32.90
CA SER A 217 -5.98 9.03 -31.44
C SER A 217 -4.90 8.12 -30.87
N ASP A 218 -4.55 7.04 -31.56
CA ASP A 218 -3.49 6.11 -31.14
C ASP A 218 -2.12 6.78 -31.20
N ALA A 219 -1.83 7.51 -32.27
CA ALA A 219 -0.57 8.25 -32.39
C ALA A 219 -0.42 9.29 -31.26
N LEU A 220 -1.52 9.95 -30.89
CA LEU A 220 -1.53 10.90 -29.79
C LEU A 220 -1.36 10.19 -28.43
N ALA A 221 -2.03 9.06 -28.24
CA ALA A 221 -1.91 8.26 -27.02
C ALA A 221 -0.47 7.79 -26.80
N GLU A 222 0.21 7.34 -27.86
CA GLU A 222 1.61 6.93 -27.75
C GLU A 222 2.54 8.11 -27.44
N GLN A 223 2.32 9.29 -28.01
CA GLN A 223 3.10 10.48 -27.67
C GLN A 223 2.91 10.88 -26.20
N VAL A 224 1.68 10.85 -25.71
CA VAL A 224 1.38 11.10 -24.30
C VAL A 224 2.03 10.07 -23.41
N ALA A 225 1.94 8.78 -23.77
CA ALA A 225 2.58 7.70 -23.02
C ALA A 225 4.11 7.88 -22.94
N GLN A 226 4.77 8.26 -24.03
CA GLN A 226 6.21 8.55 -24.03
C GLN A 226 6.58 9.71 -23.11
N MET A 227 5.77 10.77 -23.07
CA MET A 227 5.99 11.87 -22.13
C MET A 227 5.89 11.41 -20.68
N PHE A 228 4.89 10.58 -20.34
CA PHE A 228 4.75 10.06 -18.98
C PHE A 228 5.83 9.05 -18.59
N ARG A 229 6.30 8.21 -19.51
CA ARG A 229 7.45 7.30 -19.27
C ARG A 229 8.74 8.06 -18.95
N ALA A 230 8.88 9.28 -19.44
CA ALA A 230 10.03 10.14 -19.16
C ALA A 230 9.91 10.93 -17.85
N MET A 231 8.74 10.93 -17.20
CA MET A 231 8.51 11.68 -15.96
C MET A 231 8.93 10.87 -14.74
N GLU A 232 9.65 11.50 -13.83
CA GLU A 232 9.99 10.91 -12.54
C GLU A 232 8.71 10.72 -11.68
N GLY A 233 8.51 9.52 -11.15
CA GLY A 233 7.35 9.17 -10.33
C GLY A 233 6.26 8.38 -11.07
N CYS A 234 6.37 8.14 -12.37
CA CYS A 234 5.52 7.24 -13.13
C CYS A 234 6.20 5.87 -13.23
N SER A 235 5.71 4.89 -12.49
CA SER A 235 6.30 3.53 -12.49
C SER A 235 5.82 2.68 -13.66
N GLU A 236 4.59 2.94 -14.15
CA GLU A 236 3.97 2.13 -15.20
C GLU A 236 3.02 3.00 -16.03
N VAL A 237 3.21 2.97 -17.34
CA VAL A 237 2.35 3.70 -18.29
C VAL A 237 1.79 2.71 -19.29
N THR A 238 0.47 2.51 -19.24
CA THR A 238 -0.24 1.57 -20.12
C THR A 238 -1.25 2.28 -20.98
N ILE A 239 -1.39 1.85 -22.23
CA ILE A 239 -2.46 2.28 -23.15
C ILE A 239 -3.53 1.20 -23.09
N SER A 240 -4.81 1.61 -22.94
CA SER A 240 -5.93 0.68 -22.78
C SER A 240 -6.30 -0.06 -24.05
N ARG A 241 -5.92 0.48 -25.22
CA ARG A 241 -6.21 -0.16 -26.49
C ARG A 241 -5.32 -1.38 -26.70
N ASP A 242 -5.93 -2.54 -26.85
CA ASP A 242 -5.25 -3.77 -27.18
C ASP A 242 -5.01 -3.86 -28.70
N GLU A 243 -3.94 -4.58 -29.08
CA GLU A 243 -3.68 -4.89 -30.49
C GLU A 243 -4.81 -5.72 -31.10
N TYR A 244 -5.03 -5.57 -32.40
CA TYR A 244 -5.98 -6.40 -33.14
C TYR A 244 -5.60 -7.86 -32.99
N THR A 245 -6.53 -8.64 -32.45
CA THR A 245 -6.37 -10.09 -32.40
C THR A 245 -6.81 -10.67 -33.75
N PRO A 246 -5.95 -11.40 -34.47
CA PRO A 246 -6.34 -12.02 -35.70
C PRO A 246 -7.43 -13.07 -35.41
N GLU A 247 -8.54 -12.99 -36.15
CA GLU A 247 -9.65 -13.92 -36.07
C GLU A 247 -9.92 -14.58 -37.42
N TYR A 248 -10.40 -15.80 -37.40
CA TYR A 248 -10.84 -16.49 -38.60
C TYR A 248 -12.34 -16.30 -38.74
N HIS A 249 -12.78 -15.60 -39.79
CA HIS A 249 -14.17 -15.55 -40.18
C HIS A 249 -14.46 -16.78 -41.10
N VAL A 250 -15.40 -17.62 -40.69
CA VAL A 250 -15.86 -18.76 -41.48
C VAL A 250 -17.26 -18.43 -41.96
N ASP A 251 -17.37 -18.03 -43.21
CA ASP A 251 -18.65 -17.79 -43.86
C ASP A 251 -19.13 -19.09 -44.53
N PHE A 252 -20.24 -19.59 -44.08
CA PHE A 252 -20.88 -20.74 -44.69
C PHE A 252 -21.80 -20.27 -45.83
N ASP A 253 -21.55 -20.82 -47.02
CA ASP A 253 -22.43 -20.60 -48.18
C ASP A 253 -23.70 -21.48 -48.02
N LEU A 254 -24.73 -20.83 -47.45
CA LEU A 254 -26.00 -21.53 -47.14
C LEU A 254 -26.77 -21.97 -48.40
N GLU A 255 -26.42 -21.47 -49.62
CA GLU A 255 -27.04 -21.91 -50.86
C GLU A 255 -26.44 -23.23 -51.38
N LYS A 256 -25.26 -23.64 -50.87
CA LYS A 256 -24.55 -24.87 -51.23
C LYS A 256 -24.65 -25.95 -50.15
N LEU A 257 -25.28 -25.67 -49.04
CA LEU A 257 -25.58 -26.62 -47.96
C LEU A 257 -26.99 -27.21 -48.15
#